data_073dff8cd2bc3cbe68d8476ed65eea11
#
_entry.id   073dff8cd2bc3cbe68d8476ed65eea11
#
_cell.length_a   1.000
_cell.length_b   1.000
_cell.length_c   1.000
_cell.angle_alpha   90.00
_cell.angle_beta   90.00
_cell.angle_gamma   90.00
#
_symmetry.space_group_name_H-M   'P 1'
#
loop_
_entity.id
_entity.type
_entity.pdbx_description
1 polymer ?
#
loop_
_entity_poly.entity_id
_entity_poly.type
_entity_poly.pdbx_seq_one_letter_code
_entity_poly.pdbx_strand_id
1 'polypeptide(L)'
;DVETGLKYVNNDACYPAIMVIGQLVDAILEGRYDPDHTALAITQTGGMCRATNYFGLIRKALVDAGYPQIPVIAISTQGIEDNPGFKATPALLHRVIKALIIGDLLMKCLYRVRPYEVTPGSANKLYKTWDTIVRETLEHHGHSKTAKRFIGKGYLPYPPLFRQIVTSFDALPLRNIPRTLRVGVVGEILVSYQPDANNHVVDVIESHDCEAV
;
A
#
# COMPACT_ATOMS: atom_id res chain seq x y z
N ASP A 1 -10.02 2.94 -13.42
CA ASP A 1 -9.34 3.96 -12.57
C ASP A 1 -8.89 5.19 -13.39
N VAL A 2 -8.09 5.00 -14.48
CA VAL A 2 -7.62 6.15 -15.31
C VAL A 2 -8.79 6.85 -15.99
N GLU A 3 -9.70 6.11 -16.61
CA GLU A 3 -10.88 6.68 -17.28
C GLU A 3 -11.74 7.50 -16.31
N THR A 4 -11.97 6.98 -15.12
CA THR A 4 -12.71 7.71 -14.07
C THR A 4 -11.92 8.93 -13.62
N GLY A 5 -10.62 8.82 -13.44
CA GLY A 5 -9.77 9.96 -13.12
C GLY A 5 -9.86 11.06 -14.16
N LEU A 6 -9.78 10.73 -15.45
CA LEU A 6 -9.91 11.68 -16.55
C LEU A 6 -11.30 12.33 -16.66
N LYS A 7 -12.33 11.66 -16.15
CA LYS A 7 -13.69 12.22 -16.12
C LYS A 7 -13.85 13.35 -15.11
N TYR A 8 -13.17 13.25 -13.96
CA TYR A 8 -13.34 14.17 -12.83
C TYR A 8 -12.16 15.12 -12.57
N VAL A 9 -11.02 14.86 -13.20
CA VAL A 9 -9.80 15.67 -13.08
C VAL A 9 -9.37 16.11 -14.47
N ASN A 10 -8.86 17.35 -14.57
CA ASN A 10 -8.30 17.85 -15.83
C ASN A 10 -7.17 16.92 -16.31
N ASN A 11 -7.18 16.54 -17.58
CA ASN A 11 -6.16 15.69 -18.24
C ASN A 11 -4.75 16.31 -18.25
N ASP A 12 -4.63 17.62 -18.03
CA ASP A 12 -3.34 18.29 -17.83
C ASP A 12 -2.75 18.11 -16.41
N ALA A 13 -3.49 17.46 -15.51
CA ALA A 13 -2.95 17.10 -14.21
C ALA A 13 -1.88 16.00 -14.33
N CYS A 14 -0.99 15.93 -13.34
CA CYS A 14 0.01 14.85 -13.33
C CYS A 14 -0.69 13.48 -13.24
N TYR A 15 -0.09 12.48 -13.88
CA TYR A 15 -0.63 11.11 -13.94
C TYR A 15 -1.00 10.54 -12.55
N PRO A 16 -0.17 10.70 -11.49
CA PRO A 16 -0.55 10.28 -10.15
C PRO A 16 -1.85 10.89 -9.62
N ALA A 17 -2.12 12.17 -9.94
CA ALA A 17 -3.38 12.80 -9.53
C ALA A 17 -4.59 12.13 -10.19
N ILE A 18 -4.49 11.86 -11.50
CA ILE A 18 -5.56 11.19 -12.27
C ILE A 18 -5.82 9.80 -11.69
N MET A 19 -4.75 9.01 -11.47
CA MET A 19 -4.86 7.66 -10.93
C MET A 19 -5.45 7.62 -9.53
N VAL A 20 -4.89 8.37 -8.60
CA VAL A 20 -5.32 8.34 -7.18
C VAL A 20 -6.76 8.79 -7.03
N ILE A 21 -7.15 9.87 -7.74
CA ILE A 21 -8.52 10.37 -7.67
C ILE A 21 -9.47 9.40 -8.35
N GLY A 22 -9.08 8.85 -9.50
CA GLY A 22 -9.85 7.82 -10.19
C GLY A 22 -10.10 6.59 -9.32
N GLN A 23 -9.09 6.06 -8.66
CA GLN A 23 -9.22 4.91 -7.75
C GLN A 23 -10.17 5.18 -6.59
N LEU A 24 -10.06 6.36 -5.97
CA LEU A 24 -10.93 6.73 -4.85
C LEU A 24 -12.38 6.91 -5.27
N VAL A 25 -12.62 7.54 -6.42
CA VAL A 25 -13.97 7.74 -6.96
C VAL A 25 -14.56 6.41 -7.44
N ASP A 26 -13.78 5.56 -8.14
CA ASP A 26 -14.20 4.23 -8.56
C ASP A 26 -14.66 3.38 -7.38
N ALA A 27 -13.91 3.40 -6.28
CA ALA A 27 -14.26 2.65 -5.07
C ALA A 27 -15.66 3.04 -4.51
N ILE A 28 -16.06 4.30 -4.68
CA ILE A 28 -17.39 4.77 -4.28
C ILE A 28 -18.44 4.37 -5.34
N LEU A 29 -18.13 4.58 -6.62
CA LEU A 29 -19.07 4.30 -7.73
C LEU A 29 -19.40 2.81 -7.87
N GLU A 30 -18.48 1.92 -7.53
CA GLU A 30 -18.71 0.47 -7.52
C GLU A 30 -19.71 -0.01 -6.47
N GLY A 31 -20.14 0.87 -5.56
CA GLY A 31 -21.13 0.57 -4.54
C GLY A 31 -20.70 -0.43 -3.46
N ARG A 32 -19.38 -0.66 -3.34
CA ARG A 32 -18.81 -1.56 -2.30
C ARG A 32 -18.84 -0.94 -0.92
N TYR A 33 -18.96 0.38 -0.84
CA TYR A 33 -18.94 1.14 0.41
C TYR A 33 -20.23 1.97 0.54
N ASP A 34 -20.76 2.01 1.75
CA ASP A 34 -21.89 2.87 2.06
C ASP A 34 -21.42 4.34 2.12
N PRO A 35 -21.89 5.23 1.21
CA PRO A 35 -21.42 6.62 1.17
C PRO A 35 -21.67 7.41 2.46
N ASP A 36 -22.73 7.06 3.21
CA ASP A 36 -23.11 7.76 4.44
C ASP A 36 -22.25 7.34 5.65
N HIS A 37 -21.54 6.22 5.52
CA HIS A 37 -20.63 5.69 6.55
C HIS A 37 -19.16 5.59 6.09
N THR A 38 -18.83 6.30 5.01
CA THR A 38 -17.48 6.27 4.41
C THR A 38 -16.83 7.65 4.49
N ALA A 39 -15.53 7.66 4.75
CA ALA A 39 -14.65 8.83 4.62
C ALA A 39 -13.46 8.48 3.74
N LEU A 40 -13.02 9.39 2.89
CA LEU A 40 -11.78 9.24 2.15
C LEU A 40 -10.62 9.88 2.92
N ALA A 41 -9.44 9.30 2.85
CA ALA A 41 -8.26 9.85 3.47
C ALA A 41 -7.13 9.94 2.44
N ILE A 42 -6.41 11.05 2.43
CA ILE A 42 -5.28 11.30 1.53
C ILE A 42 -4.15 11.99 2.28
N THR A 43 -2.92 11.67 1.94
CA THR A 43 -1.76 12.41 2.43
C THR A 43 -1.62 13.74 1.69
N GLN A 44 -1.25 14.80 2.42
CA GLN A 44 -1.02 16.12 1.87
C GLN A 44 0.41 16.56 2.17
N THR A 45 1.22 16.80 1.14
CA THR A 45 2.65 17.05 1.31
C THR A 45 2.98 18.47 1.77
N GLY A 46 2.14 19.45 1.45
CA GLY A 46 2.35 20.85 1.81
C GLY A 46 3.47 21.57 1.04
N GLY A 47 4.03 20.92 0.00
CA GLY A 47 5.08 21.50 -0.84
C GLY A 47 4.56 21.98 -2.19
N MET A 48 5.48 22.16 -3.15
CA MET A 48 5.16 22.58 -4.53
C MET A 48 4.62 21.46 -5.41
N CYS A 49 4.58 20.23 -4.90
CA CYS A 49 4.00 19.09 -5.60
C CYS A 49 2.48 19.19 -5.70
N ARG A 50 1.90 18.69 -6.79
CA ARG A 50 0.43 18.63 -6.97
C ARG A 50 -0.26 17.81 -5.87
N ALA A 51 0.45 16.89 -5.21
CA ALA A 51 -0.07 16.12 -4.08
C ALA A 51 -0.56 16.99 -2.91
N THR A 52 -0.10 18.24 -2.79
CA THR A 52 -0.65 19.22 -1.85
C THR A 52 -2.13 19.53 -2.14
N ASN A 53 -2.56 19.44 -3.40
CA ASN A 53 -3.91 19.78 -3.83
C ASN A 53 -4.82 18.57 -4.12
N TYR A 54 -4.36 17.34 -3.90
CA TYR A 54 -5.22 16.15 -4.11
C TYR A 54 -6.49 16.20 -3.27
N PHE A 55 -6.38 16.70 -2.04
CA PHE A 55 -7.53 16.92 -1.17
C PHE A 55 -8.64 17.74 -1.84
N GLY A 56 -8.31 18.90 -2.40
CA GLY A 56 -9.25 19.76 -3.11
C GLY A 56 -9.82 19.12 -4.37
N LEU A 57 -8.97 18.42 -5.13
CA LEU A 57 -9.39 17.71 -6.35
C LEU A 57 -10.34 16.55 -6.04
N ILE A 58 -10.08 15.78 -4.98
CA ILE A 58 -10.97 14.69 -4.52
C ILE A 58 -12.32 15.26 -4.10
N ARG A 59 -12.34 16.34 -3.31
CA ARG A 59 -13.60 16.98 -2.91
C ARG A 59 -14.41 17.43 -4.12
N LYS A 60 -13.75 18.07 -5.09
CA LYS A 60 -14.41 18.46 -6.34
C LYS A 60 -14.96 17.23 -7.07
N ALA A 61 -14.16 16.19 -7.24
CA ALA A 61 -14.55 14.98 -7.92
C ALA A 61 -15.76 14.29 -7.25
N LEU A 62 -15.81 14.26 -5.91
CA LEU A 62 -16.95 13.72 -5.16
C LEU A 62 -18.23 14.54 -5.40
N VAL A 63 -18.13 15.86 -5.41
CA VAL A 63 -19.29 16.73 -5.73
C VAL A 63 -19.79 16.45 -7.15
N ASP A 64 -18.89 16.42 -8.14
CA ASP A 64 -19.22 16.16 -9.55
C ASP A 64 -19.78 14.74 -9.76
N ALA A 65 -19.38 13.78 -8.92
CA ALA A 65 -19.87 12.40 -8.93
C ALA A 65 -21.20 12.20 -8.18
N GLY A 66 -21.72 13.23 -7.49
CA GLY A 66 -22.98 13.18 -6.75
C GLY A 66 -22.86 12.73 -5.29
N TYR A 67 -21.65 12.74 -4.72
CA TYR A 67 -21.38 12.34 -3.33
C TYR A 67 -20.77 13.45 -2.46
N PRO A 68 -21.38 14.66 -2.40
CA PRO A 68 -20.82 15.79 -1.67
C PRO A 68 -20.75 15.57 -0.14
N GLN A 69 -21.51 14.60 0.38
CA GLN A 69 -21.58 14.28 1.81
C GLN A 69 -20.35 13.50 2.30
N ILE A 70 -19.58 12.84 1.41
CA ILE A 70 -18.43 12.03 1.81
C ILE A 70 -17.30 12.96 2.29
N PRO A 71 -16.88 12.88 3.57
CA PRO A 71 -15.80 13.70 4.07
C PRO A 71 -14.45 13.21 3.53
N VAL A 72 -13.55 14.16 3.27
CA VAL A 72 -12.17 13.88 2.89
C VAL A 72 -11.24 14.33 4.03
N ILE A 73 -10.39 13.44 4.50
CA ILE A 73 -9.42 13.67 5.57
C ILE A 73 -8.06 13.92 4.94
N ALA A 74 -7.49 15.12 5.13
CA ALA A 74 -6.14 15.45 4.70
C ALA A 74 -5.13 15.13 5.81
N ILE A 75 -4.29 14.14 5.59
CA ILE A 75 -3.23 13.76 6.54
C ILE A 75 -1.97 14.55 6.20
N SER A 76 -1.72 15.63 6.95
CA SER A 76 -0.57 16.52 6.75
C SER A 76 0.18 16.73 8.05
N THR A 77 1.51 16.82 7.96
CA THR A 77 2.37 17.23 9.08
C THR A 77 2.36 18.75 9.28
N GLN A 78 1.88 19.52 8.30
CA GLN A 78 1.87 20.99 8.32
C GLN A 78 0.54 21.58 8.80
N GLY A 79 -0.50 20.75 8.99
CA GLY A 79 -1.80 21.21 9.45
C GLY A 79 -2.47 22.21 8.51
N ILE A 80 -2.38 21.98 7.18
CA ILE A 80 -2.91 22.89 6.16
C ILE A 80 -4.44 22.88 6.16
N GLU A 81 -5.03 21.71 6.42
CA GLU A 81 -6.47 21.51 6.41
C GLU A 81 -6.96 21.11 7.80
N ASP A 82 -8.12 21.64 8.18
CA ASP A 82 -8.83 21.19 9.36
C ASP A 82 -9.61 19.89 9.06
N ASN A 83 -9.42 18.90 9.92
CA ASN A 83 -10.12 17.62 9.82
C ASN A 83 -11.07 17.45 11.01
N PRO A 84 -12.28 18.02 10.99
CA PRO A 84 -13.23 17.91 12.10
C PRO A 84 -13.53 16.44 12.43
N GLY A 85 -13.35 16.05 13.69
CA GLY A 85 -13.58 14.68 14.13
C GLY A 85 -12.41 13.72 13.96
N PHE A 86 -11.37 14.06 13.20
CA PHE A 86 -10.15 13.25 13.09
C PHE A 86 -8.99 13.88 13.87
N LYS A 87 -8.38 13.11 14.76
CA LYS A 87 -7.19 13.53 15.51
C LYS A 87 -6.04 12.56 15.27
N ALA A 88 -4.96 13.05 14.67
CA ALA A 88 -3.72 12.30 14.58
C ALA A 88 -3.07 12.21 15.96
N THR A 89 -3.19 11.06 16.62
CA THR A 89 -2.54 10.82 17.90
C THR A 89 -1.11 10.30 17.71
N PRO A 90 -0.18 10.55 18.68
CA PRO A 90 1.16 9.96 18.62
C PRO A 90 1.14 8.43 18.49
N ALA A 91 0.15 7.76 19.09
CA ALA A 91 -0.03 6.32 18.97
C ALA A 91 -0.41 5.89 17.55
N LEU A 92 -1.28 6.65 16.87
CA LEU A 92 -1.63 6.41 15.47
C LEU A 92 -0.41 6.62 14.57
N LEU A 93 0.31 7.74 14.73
CA LEU A 93 1.52 8.02 13.95
C LEU A 93 2.56 6.91 14.11
N HIS A 94 2.78 6.46 15.34
CA HIS A 94 3.69 5.34 15.62
C HIS A 94 3.26 4.03 14.92
N ARG A 95 1.96 3.73 14.87
CA ARG A 95 1.44 2.56 14.14
C ARG A 95 1.64 2.70 12.63
N VAL A 96 1.40 3.90 12.08
CA VAL A 96 1.61 4.18 10.64
C VAL A 96 3.07 3.98 10.24
N ILE A 97 4.01 4.56 11.00
CA ILE A 97 5.45 4.38 10.75
C ILE A 97 5.82 2.90 10.80
N LYS A 98 5.29 2.19 11.77
CA LYS A 98 5.51 0.75 11.90
C LYS A 98 4.96 -0.03 10.69
N ALA A 99 3.74 0.27 10.26
CA ALA A 99 3.14 -0.36 9.09
C ALA A 99 3.99 -0.15 7.83
N LEU A 100 4.50 1.06 7.62
CA LEU A 100 5.38 1.38 6.48
C LEU A 100 6.68 0.56 6.51
N ILE A 101 7.36 0.50 7.67
CA ILE A 101 8.62 -0.24 7.82
C ILE A 101 8.39 -1.75 7.58
N ILE A 102 7.29 -2.30 8.10
CA ILE A 102 6.99 -3.73 7.91
C ILE A 102 6.58 -4.02 6.47
N GLY A 103 5.79 -3.13 5.85
CA GLY A 103 5.41 -3.26 4.45
C GLY A 103 6.63 -3.29 3.53
N ASP A 104 7.58 -2.39 3.74
CA ASP A 104 8.86 -2.36 3.03
C ASP A 104 9.67 -3.66 3.24
N LEU A 105 9.75 -4.14 4.49
CA LEU A 105 10.41 -5.42 4.79
C LEU A 105 9.76 -6.59 4.07
N LEU A 106 8.43 -6.69 4.09
CA LEU A 106 7.70 -7.78 3.42
C LEU A 106 7.92 -7.75 1.91
N MET A 107 7.87 -6.57 1.30
CA MET A 107 8.13 -6.39 -0.13
C MET A 107 9.56 -6.80 -0.49
N LYS A 108 10.56 -6.36 0.28
CA LYS A 108 11.97 -6.75 0.08
C LYS A 108 12.19 -8.25 0.24
N CYS A 109 11.58 -8.88 1.23
CA CYS A 109 11.66 -10.33 1.41
C CYS A 109 11.04 -11.06 0.22
N LEU A 110 9.86 -10.61 -0.25
CA LEU A 110 9.17 -11.19 -1.39
C LEU A 110 10.02 -11.12 -2.66
N TYR A 111 10.46 -9.94 -3.04
CA TYR A 111 11.22 -9.74 -4.29
C TYR A 111 12.57 -10.46 -4.28
N ARG A 112 13.17 -10.63 -3.08
CA ARG A 112 14.43 -11.36 -2.93
C ARG A 112 14.30 -12.87 -3.15
N VAL A 113 13.16 -13.50 -2.81
CA VAL A 113 12.99 -14.95 -2.84
C VAL A 113 12.12 -15.44 -4.00
N ARG A 114 11.14 -14.63 -4.43
CA ARG A 114 10.16 -15.03 -5.46
C ARG A 114 10.79 -15.49 -6.78
N PRO A 115 11.83 -14.82 -7.34
CA PRO A 115 12.48 -15.27 -8.57
C PRO A 115 13.20 -16.63 -8.44
N TYR A 116 13.46 -17.08 -7.21
CA TYR A 116 14.24 -18.29 -6.91
C TYR A 116 13.40 -19.42 -6.30
N GLU A 117 12.13 -19.23 -6.03
CA GLU A 117 11.30 -20.26 -5.39
C GLU A 117 11.25 -21.57 -6.19
N VAL A 118 11.31 -22.70 -5.48
CA VAL A 118 11.19 -24.04 -6.10
C VAL A 118 9.73 -24.28 -6.52
N THR A 119 8.79 -23.90 -5.66
CA THR A 119 7.36 -24.08 -5.92
C THR A 119 6.76 -22.72 -6.27
N PRO A 120 6.34 -22.48 -7.54
CA PRO A 120 5.77 -21.22 -7.95
C PRO A 120 4.59 -20.78 -7.08
N GLY A 121 4.61 -19.54 -6.64
CA GLY A 121 3.59 -18.93 -5.79
C GLY A 121 3.75 -19.16 -4.29
N SER A 122 4.75 -19.94 -3.84
CA SER A 122 5.00 -20.15 -2.41
C SER A 122 5.37 -18.86 -1.68
N ALA A 123 6.20 -18.02 -2.30
CA ALA A 123 6.57 -16.70 -1.76
C ALA A 123 5.37 -15.76 -1.65
N ASN A 124 4.53 -15.71 -2.68
CA ASN A 124 3.29 -14.92 -2.65
C ASN A 124 2.31 -15.40 -1.58
N LYS A 125 2.18 -16.72 -1.38
CA LYS A 125 1.34 -17.29 -0.32
C LYS A 125 1.86 -16.91 1.06
N LEU A 126 3.17 -16.99 1.26
CA LEU A 126 3.82 -16.60 2.50
C LEU A 126 3.63 -15.11 2.77
N TYR A 127 3.82 -14.26 1.75
CA TYR A 127 3.57 -12.82 1.83
C TYR A 127 2.15 -12.52 2.30
N LYS A 128 1.12 -13.09 1.66
CA LYS A 128 -0.29 -12.90 2.04
C LYS A 128 -0.57 -13.34 3.48
N THR A 129 0.07 -14.41 3.93
CA THR A 129 -0.05 -14.88 5.33
C THR A 129 0.53 -13.86 6.29
N TRP A 130 1.73 -13.35 6.01
CA TRP A 130 2.35 -12.33 6.86
C TRP A 130 1.66 -10.98 6.78
N ASP A 131 1.13 -10.58 5.64
CA ASP A 131 0.30 -9.36 5.51
C ASP A 131 -0.90 -9.42 6.45
N THR A 132 -1.61 -10.55 6.48
CA THR A 132 -2.72 -10.78 7.43
C THR A 132 -2.27 -10.71 8.89
N ILE A 133 -1.15 -11.38 9.23
CA ILE A 133 -0.60 -11.36 10.59
C ILE A 133 -0.24 -9.94 11.02
N VAL A 134 0.38 -9.18 10.13
CA VAL A 134 0.79 -7.80 10.40
C VAL A 134 -0.41 -6.91 10.64
N ARG A 135 -1.44 -7.00 9.80
CA ARG A 135 -2.70 -6.25 10.00
C ARG A 135 -3.32 -6.56 11.35
N GLU A 136 -3.53 -7.84 11.69
CA GLU A 136 -4.06 -8.24 12.99
C GLU A 136 -3.19 -7.74 14.15
N THR A 137 -1.87 -7.82 14.02
CA THR A 137 -0.92 -7.36 15.05
C THR A 137 -0.99 -5.84 15.27
N LEU A 138 -1.15 -5.06 14.21
CA LEU A 138 -1.29 -3.61 14.28
C LEU A 138 -2.64 -3.19 14.86
N GLU A 139 -3.72 -3.88 14.50
CA GLU A 139 -5.08 -3.62 14.99
C GLU A 139 -5.25 -4.01 16.47
N HIS A 140 -4.70 -5.16 16.85
CA HIS A 140 -4.94 -5.77 18.18
C HIS A 140 -3.73 -5.71 19.12
N HIS A 141 -2.94 -4.63 19.04
CA HIS A 141 -1.84 -4.35 20.01
C HIS A 141 -0.82 -5.50 20.16
N GLY A 142 -0.43 -6.10 19.05
CA GLY A 142 0.55 -7.19 19.04
C GLY A 142 -0.07 -8.59 19.03
N HIS A 143 -1.40 -8.71 19.10
CA HIS A 143 -2.07 -10.00 19.03
C HIS A 143 -2.50 -10.35 17.60
N SER A 144 -2.34 -11.63 17.24
CA SER A 144 -2.79 -12.18 15.96
C SER A 144 -3.26 -13.62 16.13
N LYS A 145 -4.49 -13.89 15.67
CA LYS A 145 -5.06 -15.24 15.63
C LYS A 145 -4.39 -16.08 14.55
N THR A 146 -4.09 -15.45 13.43
CA THR A 146 -3.39 -16.07 12.30
C THR A 146 -1.97 -16.47 12.68
N ALA A 147 -1.25 -15.63 13.42
CA ALA A 147 0.09 -15.96 13.92
C ALA A 147 0.04 -17.13 14.92
N LYS A 148 -0.97 -17.19 15.79
CA LYS A 148 -1.15 -18.32 16.72
C LYS A 148 -1.32 -19.64 15.94
N ARG A 149 -2.07 -19.62 14.84
CA ARG A 149 -2.29 -20.80 13.98
C ARG A 149 -1.07 -21.15 13.14
N PHE A 150 -0.34 -20.15 12.62
CA PHE A 150 0.74 -20.32 11.67
C PHE A 150 2.10 -20.66 12.31
N ILE A 151 2.44 -19.94 13.39
CA ILE A 151 3.73 -20.08 14.09
C ILE A 151 3.61 -20.46 15.56
N GLY A 152 2.42 -20.78 16.05
CA GLY A 152 2.16 -21.14 17.44
C GLY A 152 2.22 -19.98 18.43
N LYS A 153 2.40 -18.75 18.01
CA LYS A 153 2.54 -17.56 18.86
C LYS A 153 1.42 -16.56 18.58
N GLY A 154 0.56 -16.33 19.53
CA GLY A 154 -0.57 -15.39 19.41
C GLY A 154 -0.23 -13.93 19.72
N TYR A 155 0.94 -13.68 20.33
CA TYR A 155 1.44 -12.34 20.65
C TYR A 155 2.82 -12.14 20.02
N LEU A 156 2.95 -11.13 19.18
CA LEU A 156 4.15 -10.81 18.42
C LEU A 156 4.48 -9.32 18.59
N PRO A 157 5.25 -8.95 19.63
CA PRO A 157 5.79 -7.62 19.75
C PRO A 157 6.83 -7.37 18.63
N TYR A 158 7.20 -6.11 18.43
CA TYR A 158 7.92 -5.63 17.27
C TYR A 158 9.19 -6.39 16.90
N PRO A 159 10.22 -6.51 17.78
CA PRO A 159 11.47 -7.15 17.37
C PRO A 159 11.29 -8.63 17.00
N PRO A 160 10.50 -9.42 17.74
CA PRO A 160 10.16 -10.79 17.33
C PRO A 160 9.43 -10.89 16.01
N LEU A 161 8.51 -9.94 15.69
CA LEU A 161 7.76 -9.93 14.44
C LEU A 161 8.70 -9.83 13.22
N PHE A 162 9.63 -8.88 13.23
CA PHE A 162 10.62 -8.71 12.17
C PHE A 162 11.44 -9.98 11.94
N ARG A 163 11.95 -10.56 13.05
CA ARG A 163 12.73 -11.79 12.99
C ARG A 163 11.94 -12.95 12.39
N GLN A 164 10.68 -13.11 12.80
CA GLN A 164 9.84 -14.20 12.29
C GLN A 164 9.55 -14.03 10.79
N ILE A 165 9.30 -12.81 10.31
CA ILE A 165 9.11 -12.53 8.89
C ILE A 165 10.36 -12.99 8.11
N VAL A 166 11.53 -12.45 8.44
CA VAL A 166 12.78 -12.76 7.74
C VAL A 166 13.06 -14.26 7.76
N THR A 167 13.02 -14.88 8.95
CA THR A 167 13.29 -16.33 9.10
C THR A 167 12.32 -17.19 8.27
N SER A 168 11.05 -16.78 8.14
CA SER A 168 10.07 -17.52 7.35
C SER A 168 10.37 -17.46 5.86
N PHE A 169 10.82 -16.32 5.35
CA PHE A 169 11.22 -16.19 3.95
C PHE A 169 12.54 -16.88 3.67
N ASP A 170 13.51 -16.83 4.60
CA ASP A 170 14.79 -17.56 4.48
C ASP A 170 14.60 -19.09 4.51
N ALA A 171 13.54 -19.58 5.13
CA ALA A 171 13.21 -21.00 5.18
C ALA A 171 12.50 -21.53 3.92
N LEU A 172 12.11 -20.66 2.97
CA LEU A 172 11.51 -21.12 1.72
C LEU A 172 12.53 -21.93 0.90
N PRO A 173 12.11 -23.07 0.32
CA PRO A 173 12.95 -23.82 -0.62
C PRO A 173 13.25 -22.97 -1.87
N LEU A 174 14.52 -22.69 -2.11
CA LEU A 174 14.98 -21.93 -3.27
C LEU A 174 15.75 -22.81 -4.23
N ARG A 175 15.67 -22.51 -5.51
CA ARG A 175 16.45 -23.14 -6.58
C ARG A 175 17.93 -22.84 -6.36
N ASN A 176 18.77 -23.84 -6.46
CA ASN A 176 20.24 -23.68 -6.35
C ASN A 176 20.81 -23.19 -7.69
N ILE A 177 20.53 -21.96 -8.04
CA ILE A 177 21.02 -21.29 -9.25
C ILE A 177 21.81 -20.03 -8.85
N PRO A 178 22.76 -19.58 -9.68
CA PRO A 178 23.41 -18.29 -9.49
C PRO A 178 22.38 -17.16 -9.42
N ARG A 179 22.73 -16.06 -8.75
CA ARG A 179 21.87 -14.88 -8.78
C ARG A 179 21.71 -14.36 -10.20
N THR A 180 20.48 -14.08 -10.55
CA THR A 180 20.08 -13.53 -11.84
C THR A 180 20.42 -12.05 -11.95
N LEU A 181 20.24 -11.48 -13.12
CA LEU A 181 20.44 -10.06 -13.35
C LEU A 181 19.46 -9.24 -12.49
N ARG A 182 19.97 -8.21 -11.84
CA ARG A 182 19.14 -7.30 -11.02
C ARG A 182 18.74 -6.08 -11.82
N VAL A 183 17.46 -5.79 -11.83
CA VAL A 183 16.86 -4.67 -12.56
C VAL A 183 16.22 -3.71 -11.56
N GLY A 184 16.72 -2.48 -11.48
CA GLY A 184 16.17 -1.44 -10.63
C GLY A 184 14.90 -0.84 -11.21
N VAL A 185 13.81 -0.81 -10.43
CA VAL A 185 12.58 -0.09 -10.78
C VAL A 185 12.68 1.30 -10.20
N VAL A 186 12.85 2.29 -11.07
CA VAL A 186 13.05 3.69 -10.69
C VAL A 186 12.04 4.60 -11.38
N GLY A 187 11.69 5.70 -10.75
CA GLY A 187 10.76 6.67 -11.30
C GLY A 187 10.02 7.46 -10.24
N GLU A 188 8.86 7.95 -10.60
CA GLU A 188 7.94 8.62 -9.69
C GLU A 188 7.37 7.59 -8.69
N ILE A 189 7.08 8.03 -7.45
CA ILE A 189 6.70 7.13 -6.33
C ILE A 189 5.52 6.24 -6.70
N LEU A 190 4.42 6.80 -7.22
CA LEU A 190 3.26 6.01 -7.59
C LEU A 190 3.62 4.96 -8.65
N VAL A 191 4.32 5.38 -9.71
CA VAL A 191 4.72 4.50 -10.82
C VAL A 191 5.67 3.41 -10.34
N SER A 192 6.54 3.70 -9.37
CA SER A 192 7.47 2.68 -8.84
C SER A 192 6.79 1.61 -7.99
N TYR A 193 5.70 1.95 -7.30
CA TYR A 193 5.09 1.04 -6.30
C TYR A 193 3.68 0.56 -6.63
N GLN A 194 3.00 1.18 -7.61
CA GLN A 194 1.63 0.81 -7.98
C GLN A 194 1.63 -0.06 -9.24
N PRO A 195 1.33 -1.37 -9.14
CA PRO A 195 1.36 -2.28 -10.28
C PRO A 195 0.48 -1.84 -11.45
N ASP A 196 -0.73 -1.34 -11.16
CA ASP A 196 -1.65 -0.85 -12.21
C ASP A 196 -1.13 0.41 -12.91
N ALA A 197 -0.33 1.22 -12.21
CA ALA A 197 0.26 2.44 -12.79
C ALA A 197 1.53 2.15 -13.60
N ASN A 198 2.20 1.03 -13.38
CA ASN A 198 3.45 0.66 -14.03
C ASN A 198 3.34 -0.56 -14.97
N ASN A 199 2.10 -0.97 -15.31
CA ASN A 199 1.85 -2.14 -16.16
C ASN A 199 2.50 -3.43 -15.62
N HIS A 200 2.47 -3.63 -14.30
CA HIS A 200 3.03 -4.82 -13.64
C HIS A 200 4.51 -5.07 -13.97
N VAL A 201 5.31 -4.00 -14.02
CA VAL A 201 6.72 -4.05 -14.46
C VAL A 201 7.55 -5.07 -13.69
N VAL A 202 7.29 -5.28 -12.40
CA VAL A 202 7.99 -6.29 -11.57
C VAL A 202 7.71 -7.69 -12.09
N ASP A 203 6.46 -8.00 -12.43
CA ASP A 203 6.10 -9.31 -12.98
C ASP A 203 6.73 -9.54 -14.36
N VAL A 204 6.85 -8.48 -15.18
CA VAL A 204 7.56 -8.53 -16.46
C VAL A 204 9.05 -8.81 -16.26
N ILE A 205 9.72 -8.11 -15.33
CA ILE A 205 11.13 -8.33 -15.01
C ILE A 205 11.36 -9.79 -14.57
N GLU A 206 10.53 -10.29 -13.67
CA GLU A 206 10.68 -11.65 -13.15
C GLU A 206 10.32 -12.72 -14.20
N SER A 207 9.40 -12.44 -15.13
CA SER A 207 9.10 -13.37 -16.25
C SER A 207 10.27 -13.54 -17.22
N HIS A 208 11.26 -12.64 -17.18
CA HIS A 208 12.49 -12.71 -17.96
C HIS A 208 13.68 -13.21 -17.12
N ASP A 209 13.42 -13.97 -16.06
CA ASP A 209 14.44 -14.53 -15.16
C ASP A 209 15.36 -13.46 -14.54
N CYS A 210 14.83 -12.27 -14.25
CA CYS A 210 15.54 -11.18 -13.57
C CYS A 210 15.02 -10.96 -12.15
N GLU A 211 15.83 -10.33 -11.29
CA GLU A 211 15.45 -9.92 -9.93
C GLU A 211 15.08 -8.44 -9.94
N ALA A 212 13.83 -8.07 -9.60
CA ALA A 212 13.42 -6.68 -9.42
C ALA A 212 13.95 -6.11 -8.09
N VAL A 213 14.47 -4.87 -8.13
CA VAL A 213 15.04 -4.18 -6.96
C VAL A 213 14.69 -2.69 -6.93
#